data_f4429fedce4e2e72ad34fea694e65152
#
_entry.id   f4429fedce4e2e72ad34fea694e65152
#
_cell.length_a   1.000
_cell.length_b   1.000
_cell.length_c   1.000
_cell.angle_alpha   90.00
_cell.angle_beta   90.00
_cell.angle_gamma   90.00
#
_symmetry.space_group_name_H-M   'P 1'
#
loop_
_entity.id
_entity.type
_entity.pdbx_description
1 polymer ?
#
loop_
_entity_poly.entity_id
_entity_poly.type
_entity_poly.pdbx_seq_one_letter_code
_entity_poly.pdbx_strand_id
1 'polypeptide(L)'
;KKLTYGHLAAAAAKMEPPKEVKLKDPKDWKIAGKPLHRLDTMDKLTGKTMYGIDVKLPGMLTAAVKASPVHGGKLKSFDAAKVEKMAGVKKVVSVDGNAVAVIADTYWNAKQAVAALPVEWDNGKLGDVQQEQITAMLKEGLDATEAYVGNKAGDAMAAIEGAAKKVTATYAYPWQYHGTMEPMNATVLYTPDKCEVWTSTQNGEAAYAAALAAS
;
A
#
# COMPACT_ATOMS: atom_id res chain seq x y z
N LYS A 1 -3.14 10.96 43.31
CA LYS A 1 -4.19 11.09 42.27
C LYS A 1 -3.77 10.24 41.08
N LYS A 2 -4.63 9.35 40.58
CA LYS A 2 -4.43 8.66 39.32
C LYS A 2 -5.10 9.50 38.20
N LEU A 3 -4.39 9.78 37.12
CA LEU A 3 -4.90 10.45 35.94
C LEU A 3 -4.70 9.53 34.74
N THR A 4 -5.63 9.55 33.80
CA THR A 4 -5.50 8.85 32.52
C THR A 4 -4.71 9.72 31.54
N TYR A 5 -4.18 9.13 30.47
CA TYR A 5 -3.52 9.88 29.39
C TYR A 5 -4.46 10.93 28.79
N GLY A 6 -5.75 10.63 28.63
CA GLY A 6 -6.75 11.57 28.12
C GLY A 6 -6.89 12.83 28.99
N HIS A 7 -6.84 12.68 30.33
CA HIS A 7 -6.86 13.83 31.24
C HIS A 7 -5.61 14.73 31.10
N LEU A 8 -4.51 14.18 30.65
CA LEU A 8 -3.23 14.90 30.51
C LEU A 8 -3.02 15.48 29.12
N ALA A 9 -3.76 15.01 28.10
CA ALA A 9 -3.52 15.33 26.70
C ALA A 9 -3.48 16.85 26.41
N ALA A 10 -4.46 17.61 26.91
CA ALA A 10 -4.54 19.05 26.70
C ALA A 10 -3.39 19.83 27.38
N ALA A 11 -2.89 19.34 28.52
CA ALA A 11 -1.73 19.92 29.18
C ALA A 11 -0.43 19.55 28.46
N ALA A 12 -0.29 18.30 28.06
CA ALA A 12 0.88 17.81 27.34
C ALA A 12 1.05 18.47 25.97
N ALA A 13 -0.04 18.77 25.26
CA ALA A 13 0.00 19.46 23.97
C ALA A 13 0.59 20.87 24.03
N LYS A 14 0.64 21.48 25.22
CA LYS A 14 1.24 22.80 25.46
C LYS A 14 2.71 22.76 25.90
N MET A 15 3.23 21.55 26.09
CA MET A 15 4.61 21.35 26.55
C MET A 15 5.54 21.13 25.36
N GLU A 16 6.73 21.69 25.41
CA GLU A 16 7.77 21.37 24.45
C GLU A 16 8.30 19.95 24.70
N PRO A 17 8.37 19.08 23.67
CA PRO A 17 8.92 17.74 23.84
C PRO A 17 10.40 17.79 24.26
N PRO A 18 10.87 16.86 25.12
CA PRO A 18 12.28 16.81 25.47
C PRO A 18 13.14 16.56 24.23
N LYS A 19 14.22 17.33 24.07
CA LYS A 19 15.17 17.19 22.95
C LYS A 19 15.89 15.84 22.96
N GLU A 20 16.18 15.33 24.14
CA GLU A 20 16.80 14.04 24.33
C GLU A 20 15.93 13.16 25.23
N VAL A 21 15.65 11.97 24.77
CA VAL A 21 14.87 10.97 25.52
C VAL A 21 15.78 9.84 25.94
N LYS A 22 15.99 9.68 27.25
CA LYS A 22 16.73 8.52 27.78
C LYS A 22 15.90 7.26 27.57
N LEU A 23 16.38 6.39 26.69
CA LEU A 23 15.76 5.09 26.45
C LEU A 23 15.96 4.15 27.63
N LYS A 24 15.00 3.25 27.81
CA LYS A 24 15.10 2.18 28.82
C LYS A 24 16.19 1.20 28.42
N ASP A 25 17.04 0.85 29.37
CA ASP A 25 18.08 -0.15 29.19
C ASP A 25 17.45 -1.52 28.81
N PRO A 26 18.03 -2.27 27.85
CA PRO A 26 17.53 -3.60 27.46
C PRO A 26 17.34 -4.57 28.62
N LYS A 27 18.17 -4.51 29.67
CA LYS A 27 18.02 -5.36 30.88
C LYS A 27 16.71 -5.08 31.63
N ASP A 28 16.14 -3.87 31.50
CA ASP A 28 14.90 -3.44 32.16
C ASP A 28 13.66 -3.65 31.27
N TRP A 29 13.82 -4.24 30.09
CA TRP A 29 12.68 -4.53 29.19
C TRP A 29 11.82 -5.65 29.78
N LYS A 30 10.51 -5.39 29.83
CA LYS A 30 9.52 -6.35 30.34
C LYS A 30 8.71 -7.01 29.26
N ILE A 31 8.64 -6.38 28.06
CA ILE A 31 7.81 -6.79 26.93
C ILE A 31 8.70 -7.17 25.74
N ALA A 32 9.55 -6.25 25.31
CA ALA A 32 10.46 -6.50 24.19
C ALA A 32 11.36 -7.72 24.47
N GLY A 33 11.56 -8.57 23.49
CA GLY A 33 12.31 -9.81 23.62
C GLY A 33 11.64 -10.93 24.41
N LYS A 34 10.34 -10.81 24.73
CA LYS A 34 9.58 -11.86 25.40
C LYS A 34 8.56 -12.49 24.45
N PRO A 35 8.31 -13.81 24.55
CA PRO A 35 7.30 -14.50 23.75
C PRO A 35 5.89 -14.13 24.26
N LEU A 36 5.30 -13.08 23.71
CA LEU A 36 3.96 -12.64 24.07
C LEU A 36 2.96 -13.03 22.96
N HIS A 37 1.77 -13.44 23.39
CA HIS A 37 0.68 -13.65 22.45
C HIS A 37 0.18 -12.31 21.90
N ARG A 38 -0.18 -12.28 20.62
CA ARG A 38 -0.86 -11.13 20.02
C ARG A 38 -2.27 -11.01 20.61
N LEU A 39 -2.71 -9.78 20.85
CA LEU A 39 -4.01 -9.50 21.46
C LEU A 39 -5.19 -9.90 20.55
N ASP A 40 -5.00 -9.87 19.25
CA ASP A 40 -6.00 -10.09 18.21
C ASP A 40 -6.03 -11.54 17.65
N THR A 41 -5.18 -12.43 18.16
CA THR A 41 -5.06 -13.80 17.62
C THR A 41 -6.36 -14.57 17.74
N MET A 42 -7.01 -14.54 18.91
CA MET A 42 -8.24 -15.31 19.14
C MET A 42 -9.39 -14.86 18.25
N ASP A 43 -9.54 -13.54 18.04
CA ASP A 43 -10.58 -13.01 17.18
C ASP A 43 -10.37 -13.41 15.72
N LYS A 44 -9.12 -13.44 15.25
CA LYS A 44 -8.77 -13.95 13.92
C LYS A 44 -9.05 -15.44 13.76
N LEU A 45 -8.67 -16.26 14.74
CA LEU A 45 -8.88 -17.71 14.70
C LEU A 45 -10.35 -18.13 14.79
N THR A 46 -11.18 -17.30 15.43
CA THR A 46 -12.62 -17.59 15.64
C THR A 46 -13.53 -16.90 14.61
N GLY A 47 -12.96 -16.18 13.64
CA GLY A 47 -13.71 -15.44 12.62
C GLY A 47 -14.48 -14.22 13.14
N LYS A 48 -14.10 -13.68 14.31
CA LYS A 48 -14.71 -12.47 14.88
C LYS A 48 -14.12 -11.18 14.33
N THR A 49 -12.89 -11.25 13.81
CA THR A 49 -12.25 -10.08 13.20
C THR A 49 -13.01 -9.68 11.95
N MET A 50 -13.40 -8.42 11.87
CA MET A 50 -13.95 -7.81 10.67
C MET A 50 -12.82 -7.21 9.85
N TYR A 51 -12.66 -7.66 8.61
CA TYR A 51 -11.71 -7.11 7.63
C TYR A 51 -12.40 -6.08 6.74
N GLY A 52 -11.64 -5.28 5.99
CA GLY A 52 -12.19 -4.29 5.08
C GLY A 52 -13.17 -4.88 4.06
N ILE A 53 -12.85 -6.08 3.55
CA ILE A 53 -13.70 -6.80 2.58
C ILE A 53 -15.04 -7.26 3.18
N ASP A 54 -15.15 -7.36 4.50
CA ASP A 54 -16.36 -7.81 5.21
C ASP A 54 -17.36 -6.67 5.44
N VAL A 55 -16.94 -5.43 5.24
CA VAL A 55 -17.81 -4.26 5.47
C VAL A 55 -18.99 -4.29 4.52
N LYS A 56 -20.19 -4.24 5.08
CA LYS A 56 -21.47 -4.21 4.35
C LYS A 56 -22.30 -3.03 4.83
N LEU A 57 -22.71 -2.18 3.89
CA LEU A 57 -23.55 -1.02 4.15
C LEU A 57 -24.86 -1.12 3.38
N PRO A 58 -25.98 -0.61 3.92
CA PRO A 58 -27.24 -0.58 3.20
C PRO A 58 -27.13 0.18 1.87
N GLY A 59 -27.60 -0.43 0.79
CA GLY A 59 -27.55 0.18 -0.55
C GLY A 59 -26.17 0.27 -1.20
N MET A 60 -25.16 -0.40 -0.61
CA MET A 60 -23.79 -0.42 -1.13
C MET A 60 -23.76 -1.00 -2.56
N LEU A 61 -23.06 -0.30 -3.45
CA LEU A 61 -22.65 -0.81 -4.75
C LEU A 61 -21.21 -1.30 -4.69
N THR A 62 -20.82 -2.17 -5.61
CA THR A 62 -19.48 -2.68 -5.68
C THR A 62 -18.80 -2.28 -6.98
N ALA A 63 -17.55 -1.84 -6.91
CA ALA A 63 -16.75 -1.53 -8.07
C ALA A 63 -15.63 -2.57 -8.26
N ALA A 64 -15.39 -2.95 -9.52
CA ALA A 64 -14.18 -3.64 -9.92
C ALA A 64 -13.32 -2.71 -10.77
N VAL A 65 -12.04 -2.61 -10.44
CA VAL A 65 -11.10 -1.68 -11.08
C VAL A 65 -10.14 -2.44 -11.97
N LYS A 66 -9.86 -1.88 -13.16
CA LYS A 66 -8.83 -2.34 -14.09
C LYS A 66 -7.86 -1.18 -14.32
N ALA A 67 -6.67 -1.29 -13.76
CA ALA A 67 -5.61 -0.31 -13.91
C ALA A 67 -4.73 -0.61 -15.13
N SER A 68 -3.95 0.38 -15.55
CA SER A 68 -2.93 0.18 -16.58
C SER A 68 -1.98 -0.97 -16.18
N PRO A 69 -1.69 -1.90 -17.10
CA PRO A 69 -0.76 -2.99 -16.83
C PRO A 69 0.71 -2.53 -16.75
N VAL A 70 0.99 -1.31 -17.17
CA VAL A 70 2.35 -0.73 -17.17
C VAL A 70 2.43 0.40 -16.16
N HIS A 71 3.49 0.40 -15.35
CA HIS A 71 3.74 1.49 -14.40
C HIS A 71 3.90 2.82 -15.12
N GLY A 72 3.13 3.84 -14.70
CA GLY A 72 3.09 5.14 -15.38
C GLY A 72 2.28 5.18 -16.68
N GLY A 73 1.68 4.06 -17.07
CA GLY A 73 0.76 4.01 -18.22
C GLY A 73 -0.54 4.77 -17.95
N LYS A 74 -1.20 5.22 -19.01
CA LYS A 74 -2.40 6.04 -18.97
C LYS A 74 -3.56 5.37 -19.70
N LEU A 75 -4.76 5.69 -19.26
CA LEU A 75 -5.99 5.32 -19.96
C LEU A 75 -6.08 6.17 -21.25
N LYS A 76 -6.13 5.50 -22.40
CA LYS A 76 -6.34 6.17 -23.71
C LYS A 76 -7.81 6.23 -24.06
N SER A 77 -8.51 5.08 -24.02
CA SER A 77 -9.94 4.99 -24.29
C SER A 77 -10.54 3.71 -23.69
N PHE A 78 -11.86 3.67 -23.56
CA PHE A 78 -12.63 2.46 -23.26
C PHE A 78 -14.03 2.52 -23.90
N ASP A 79 -14.60 1.36 -24.20
CA ASP A 79 -15.94 1.25 -24.80
C ASP A 79 -16.94 0.76 -23.76
N ALA A 80 -17.54 1.71 -23.02
CA ALA A 80 -18.55 1.44 -22.00
C ALA A 80 -19.80 0.75 -22.56
N ALA A 81 -20.19 1.05 -23.80
CA ALA A 81 -21.42 0.52 -24.41
C ALA A 81 -21.42 -1.02 -24.50
N LYS A 82 -20.25 -1.65 -24.53
CA LYS A 82 -20.09 -3.10 -24.55
C LYS A 82 -20.52 -3.78 -23.26
N VAL A 83 -20.48 -3.06 -22.14
CA VAL A 83 -20.72 -3.65 -20.80
C VAL A 83 -21.85 -2.99 -20.02
N GLU A 84 -22.30 -1.81 -20.39
CA GLU A 84 -23.38 -1.07 -19.68
C GLU A 84 -24.69 -1.85 -19.56
N LYS A 85 -24.98 -2.74 -20.52
CA LYS A 85 -26.18 -3.58 -20.51
C LYS A 85 -26.00 -4.93 -19.85
N MET A 86 -24.82 -5.22 -19.33
CA MET A 86 -24.57 -6.47 -18.59
C MET A 86 -25.33 -6.47 -17.26
N ALA A 87 -25.63 -7.68 -16.78
CA ALA A 87 -26.41 -7.86 -15.56
C ALA A 87 -25.81 -7.10 -14.37
N GLY A 88 -26.65 -6.31 -13.71
CA GLY A 88 -26.31 -5.58 -12.49
C GLY A 88 -25.42 -4.35 -12.67
N VAL A 89 -24.87 -4.08 -13.85
CA VAL A 89 -24.02 -2.92 -14.12
C VAL A 89 -24.83 -1.63 -13.94
N LYS A 90 -24.24 -0.66 -13.24
CA LYS A 90 -24.82 0.65 -12.97
C LYS A 90 -24.07 1.78 -13.65
N LYS A 91 -22.71 1.70 -13.70
CA LYS A 91 -21.89 2.75 -14.29
C LYS A 91 -20.50 2.23 -14.65
N VAL A 92 -19.90 2.84 -15.68
CA VAL A 92 -18.48 2.68 -16.02
C VAL A 92 -17.83 4.05 -15.93
N VAL A 93 -16.70 4.15 -15.25
CA VAL A 93 -16.01 5.43 -15.01
C VAL A 93 -14.51 5.29 -15.19
N SER A 94 -13.85 6.36 -15.65
CA SER A 94 -12.39 6.48 -15.56
C SER A 94 -11.99 6.86 -14.14
N VAL A 95 -10.82 6.39 -13.71
CA VAL A 95 -10.23 6.68 -12.39
C VAL A 95 -8.81 7.20 -12.62
N ASP A 96 -8.52 8.40 -12.14
CA ASP A 96 -7.20 9.07 -12.14
C ASP A 96 -6.42 9.02 -13.46
N GLY A 97 -7.13 8.84 -14.60
CA GLY A 97 -6.52 8.79 -15.91
C GLY A 97 -5.59 7.59 -16.17
N ASN A 98 -5.53 6.62 -15.26
CA ASN A 98 -4.72 5.42 -15.38
C ASN A 98 -5.48 4.12 -15.07
N ALA A 99 -6.77 4.22 -14.80
CA ALA A 99 -7.63 3.08 -14.52
C ALA A 99 -9.07 3.33 -15.00
N VAL A 100 -9.84 2.26 -15.08
CA VAL A 100 -11.29 2.26 -15.34
C VAL A 100 -11.96 1.37 -14.31
N ALA A 101 -13.13 1.78 -13.83
CA ALA A 101 -13.93 1.01 -12.90
C ALA A 101 -15.32 0.73 -13.46
N VAL A 102 -15.82 -0.49 -13.22
CA VAL A 102 -17.20 -0.86 -13.46
C VAL A 102 -17.90 -1.00 -12.11
N ILE A 103 -18.99 -0.28 -11.95
CA ILE A 103 -19.83 -0.27 -10.74
C ILE A 103 -21.05 -1.13 -11.01
N ALA A 104 -21.34 -2.08 -10.12
CA ALA A 104 -22.48 -2.98 -10.22
C ALA A 104 -23.11 -3.25 -8.84
N ASP A 105 -24.23 -3.97 -8.84
CA ASP A 105 -24.95 -4.40 -7.65
C ASP A 105 -24.18 -5.46 -6.82
N THR A 106 -23.32 -6.25 -7.49
CA THR A 106 -22.48 -7.26 -6.87
C THR A 106 -21.06 -7.20 -7.41
N TYR A 107 -20.09 -7.66 -6.60
CA TYR A 107 -18.70 -7.78 -7.07
C TYR A 107 -18.57 -8.73 -8.27
N TRP A 108 -19.35 -9.81 -8.30
CA TRP A 108 -19.31 -10.75 -9.42
C TRP A 108 -19.68 -10.06 -10.74
N ASN A 109 -20.79 -9.32 -10.75
CA ASN A 109 -21.24 -8.58 -11.92
C ASN A 109 -20.23 -7.50 -12.33
N ALA A 110 -19.68 -6.74 -11.38
CA ALA A 110 -18.63 -5.76 -11.64
C ALA A 110 -17.38 -6.41 -12.25
N LYS A 111 -16.93 -7.54 -11.69
CA LYS A 111 -15.75 -8.29 -12.15
C LYS A 111 -15.93 -8.82 -13.57
N GLN A 112 -17.07 -9.44 -13.89
CA GLN A 112 -17.36 -9.93 -15.24
C GLN A 112 -17.39 -8.80 -16.25
N ALA A 113 -18.02 -7.68 -15.91
CA ALA A 113 -18.14 -6.55 -16.79
C ALA A 113 -16.79 -5.86 -17.03
N VAL A 114 -15.96 -5.66 -15.99
CA VAL A 114 -14.64 -5.04 -16.16
C VAL A 114 -13.67 -5.95 -16.96
N ALA A 115 -13.84 -7.27 -16.85
CA ALA A 115 -13.06 -8.22 -17.66
C ALA A 115 -13.44 -8.16 -19.14
N ALA A 116 -14.74 -7.96 -19.45
CA ALA A 116 -15.27 -7.86 -20.80
C ALA A 116 -15.09 -6.45 -21.40
N LEU A 117 -14.75 -5.44 -20.59
CA LEU A 117 -14.62 -4.06 -21.05
C LEU A 117 -13.40 -3.89 -21.97
N PRO A 118 -13.60 -3.47 -23.25
CA PRO A 118 -12.50 -3.09 -24.10
C PRO A 118 -11.83 -1.81 -23.59
N VAL A 119 -10.54 -1.86 -23.37
CA VAL A 119 -9.75 -0.73 -22.88
C VAL A 119 -8.47 -0.62 -23.68
N GLU A 120 -8.16 0.59 -24.14
CA GLU A 120 -6.89 0.94 -24.76
C GLU A 120 -6.02 1.71 -23.78
N TRP A 121 -4.76 1.31 -23.69
CA TRP A 121 -3.77 1.92 -22.81
C TRP A 121 -2.69 2.62 -23.62
N ASP A 122 -2.22 3.75 -23.14
CA ASP A 122 -0.94 4.34 -23.52
C ASP A 122 0.10 3.86 -22.50
N ASN A 123 0.93 2.92 -22.91
CA ASN A 123 1.94 2.32 -22.04
C ASN A 123 3.15 3.24 -21.78
N GLY A 124 3.24 4.38 -22.49
CA GLY A 124 4.31 5.36 -22.31
C GLY A 124 5.70 4.76 -22.51
N LYS A 125 6.70 5.39 -21.89
CA LYS A 125 8.11 5.01 -22.06
C LYS A 125 8.50 3.65 -21.49
N LEU A 126 7.70 3.11 -20.57
CA LEU A 126 8.00 1.84 -19.90
C LEU A 126 7.30 0.64 -20.56
N GLY A 127 6.53 0.87 -21.63
CA GLY A 127 5.77 -0.18 -22.31
C GLY A 127 6.60 -1.32 -22.89
N ASP A 128 7.81 -1.01 -23.33
CA ASP A 128 8.72 -1.95 -23.99
C ASP A 128 9.87 -2.42 -23.07
N VAL A 129 9.86 -2.01 -21.79
CA VAL A 129 10.91 -2.43 -20.84
C VAL A 129 10.75 -3.90 -20.47
N GLN A 130 11.83 -4.67 -20.70
CA GLN A 130 11.91 -6.09 -20.41
C GLN A 130 12.81 -6.37 -19.21
N GLN A 131 12.66 -7.57 -18.62
CA GLN A 131 13.43 -7.99 -17.43
C GLN A 131 14.95 -7.95 -17.66
N GLU A 132 15.40 -8.27 -18.88
CA GLU A 132 16.81 -8.26 -19.26
C GLU A 132 17.42 -6.86 -19.16
N GLN A 133 16.68 -5.84 -19.58
CA GLN A 133 17.09 -4.44 -19.51
C GLN A 133 17.20 -3.97 -18.05
N ILE A 134 16.23 -4.36 -17.19
CA ILE A 134 16.26 -4.06 -15.76
C ILE A 134 17.48 -4.74 -15.12
N THR A 135 17.73 -6.01 -15.46
CA THR A 135 18.86 -6.77 -14.92
C THR A 135 20.19 -6.15 -15.34
N ALA A 136 20.31 -5.70 -16.59
CA ALA A 136 21.50 -5.03 -17.10
C ALA A 136 21.76 -3.70 -16.36
N MET A 137 20.72 -2.87 -16.22
CA MET A 137 20.79 -1.60 -15.49
C MET A 137 21.21 -1.79 -14.01
N LEU A 138 20.65 -2.80 -13.32
CA LEU A 138 21.01 -3.09 -11.94
C LEU A 138 22.47 -3.56 -11.81
N LYS A 139 22.97 -4.35 -12.77
CA LYS A 139 24.38 -4.78 -12.80
C LYS A 139 25.33 -3.62 -13.04
N GLU A 140 25.00 -2.74 -13.98
CA GLU A 140 25.77 -1.51 -14.22
C GLU A 140 25.82 -0.62 -12.99
N GLY A 141 24.71 -0.54 -12.24
CA GLY A 141 24.63 0.22 -11.01
C GLY A 141 25.53 -0.26 -9.87
N LEU A 142 26.02 -1.52 -9.90
CA LEU A 142 26.97 -2.03 -8.90
C LEU A 142 28.34 -1.35 -8.98
N ASP A 143 28.72 -0.89 -10.17
CA ASP A 143 30.00 -0.25 -10.44
C ASP A 143 29.89 1.28 -10.58
N ALA A 144 28.72 1.85 -10.24
CA ALA A 144 28.49 3.29 -10.33
C ALA A 144 29.39 4.06 -9.36
N THR A 145 30.03 5.11 -9.84
CA THR A 145 30.89 6.00 -9.04
C THR A 145 30.09 6.93 -8.13
N GLU A 146 28.85 7.23 -8.51
CA GLU A 146 27.91 8.04 -7.74
C GLU A 146 26.75 7.17 -7.28
N ALA A 147 26.53 7.10 -5.97
CA ALA A 147 25.45 6.36 -5.38
C ALA A 147 24.78 7.19 -4.27
N TYR A 148 23.46 7.03 -4.13
CA TYR A 148 22.73 7.62 -3.00
C TYR A 148 23.15 6.92 -1.70
N VAL A 149 23.63 7.70 -0.74
CA VAL A 149 24.02 7.19 0.58
C VAL A 149 22.79 7.21 1.49
N GLY A 150 22.11 6.08 1.61
CA GLY A 150 20.95 5.94 2.49
C GLY A 150 21.31 5.87 3.98
N ASN A 151 22.45 5.27 4.30
CA ASN A 151 22.96 5.16 5.67
C ASN A 151 24.48 5.08 5.66
N LYS A 152 25.15 5.74 6.60
CA LYS A 152 26.61 5.71 6.75
C LYS A 152 26.99 5.56 8.22
N ALA A 153 27.79 4.51 8.52
CA ALA A 153 28.41 4.31 9.82
C ALA A 153 29.89 3.97 9.64
N GLY A 154 30.76 4.82 10.12
CA GLY A 154 32.22 4.69 9.95
C GLY A 154 32.67 4.86 8.49
N ASP A 155 33.79 4.21 8.14
CA ASP A 155 34.36 4.15 6.79
C ASP A 155 34.46 2.69 6.35
N ALA A 156 33.37 2.20 5.73
CA ALA A 156 33.28 0.81 5.29
C ALA A 156 34.29 0.47 4.18
N MET A 157 34.57 1.41 3.27
CA MET A 157 35.49 1.17 2.15
C MET A 157 36.92 1.00 2.65
N ALA A 158 37.40 1.89 3.53
CA ALA A 158 38.71 1.78 4.14
C ALA A 158 38.84 0.50 4.99
N ALA A 159 37.78 0.11 5.71
CA ALA A 159 37.78 -1.13 6.50
C ALA A 159 37.87 -2.38 5.60
N ILE A 160 37.17 -2.42 4.48
CA ILE A 160 37.23 -3.52 3.49
C ILE A 160 38.62 -3.55 2.85
N GLU A 161 39.19 -2.41 2.48
CA GLU A 161 40.48 -2.32 1.86
C GLU A 161 41.59 -2.85 2.78
N GLY A 162 41.55 -2.50 4.06
CA GLY A 162 42.48 -2.96 5.08
C GLY A 162 42.24 -4.37 5.60
N ALA A 163 41.20 -5.07 5.20
CA ALA A 163 40.85 -6.38 5.73
C ALA A 163 41.86 -7.47 5.29
N ALA A 164 42.26 -8.33 6.21
CA ALA A 164 43.17 -9.44 5.95
C ALA A 164 42.56 -10.49 5.00
N LYS A 165 41.24 -10.63 4.97
CA LYS A 165 40.50 -11.52 4.06
C LYS A 165 39.29 -10.80 3.52
N LYS A 166 39.10 -10.83 2.19
CA LYS A 166 37.97 -10.25 1.51
C LYS A 166 37.14 -11.36 0.82
N VAL A 167 35.85 -11.28 0.92
CA VAL A 167 34.91 -12.16 0.21
C VAL A 167 33.96 -11.27 -0.55
N THR A 168 33.85 -11.49 -1.85
CA THR A 168 32.95 -10.74 -2.72
C THR A 168 31.92 -11.70 -3.32
N ALA A 169 30.64 -11.33 -3.28
CA ALA A 169 29.56 -12.08 -3.90
C ALA A 169 28.48 -11.13 -4.38
N THR A 170 27.86 -11.44 -5.51
CA THR A 170 26.70 -10.73 -6.03
C THR A 170 25.48 -11.62 -5.89
N TYR A 171 24.42 -11.08 -5.28
CA TYR A 171 23.16 -11.78 -5.08
C TYR A 171 22.10 -11.11 -5.94
N ALA A 172 21.32 -11.89 -6.67
CA ALA A 172 20.21 -11.41 -7.49
C ALA A 172 18.90 -12.07 -7.03
N TYR A 173 17.88 -11.24 -6.85
CA TYR A 173 16.54 -11.67 -6.49
C TYR A 173 15.56 -11.25 -7.59
N PRO A 174 14.65 -12.12 -8.01
CA PRO A 174 13.62 -11.75 -8.96
C PRO A 174 12.62 -10.79 -8.31
N TRP A 175 11.96 -9.98 -9.13
CA TRP A 175 10.79 -9.21 -8.69
C TRP A 175 9.71 -10.15 -8.18
N GLN A 176 9.15 -9.82 -7.03
CA GLN A 176 8.10 -10.62 -6.41
C GLN A 176 6.79 -9.84 -6.37
N TYR A 177 5.71 -10.55 -6.63
CA TYR A 177 4.37 -10.02 -6.45
C TYR A 177 4.00 -10.06 -4.96
N HIS A 178 3.56 -8.93 -4.43
CA HIS A 178 3.10 -8.80 -3.04
C HIS A 178 1.63 -9.23 -2.94
N GLY A 179 1.37 -10.53 -3.02
CA GLY A 179 0.04 -11.10 -2.85
C GLY A 179 -0.39 -11.07 -1.40
N THR A 180 -1.15 -10.03 -1.00
CA THR A 180 -1.69 -9.91 0.36
C THR A 180 -2.77 -10.97 0.60
N MET A 181 -2.86 -11.49 1.84
CA MET A 181 -3.88 -12.48 2.21
C MET A 181 -5.30 -11.90 2.10
N GLU A 182 -5.49 -10.67 2.51
CA GLU A 182 -6.69 -9.90 2.23
C GLU A 182 -6.53 -9.18 0.88
N PRO A 183 -7.39 -9.44 -0.12
CA PRO A 183 -7.36 -8.69 -1.38
C PRO A 183 -7.51 -7.20 -1.12
N MET A 184 -6.76 -6.39 -1.87
CA MET A 184 -6.84 -4.92 -1.74
C MET A 184 -8.26 -4.46 -2.02
N ASN A 185 -8.83 -3.76 -1.05
CA ASN A 185 -10.21 -3.26 -1.10
C ASN A 185 -10.35 -1.97 -0.30
N ALA A 186 -11.41 -1.22 -0.59
CA ALA A 186 -11.86 -0.10 0.22
C ALA A 186 -13.37 0.03 0.11
N THR A 187 -14.03 0.31 1.23
CA THR A 187 -15.44 0.69 1.29
C THR A 187 -15.53 2.15 1.71
N VAL A 188 -16.35 2.93 1.02
CA VAL A 188 -16.51 4.36 1.26
C VAL A 188 -17.98 4.68 1.47
N LEU A 189 -18.29 5.41 2.53
CA LEU A 189 -19.56 6.06 2.75
C LEU A 189 -19.37 7.58 2.71
N TYR A 190 -19.88 8.18 1.66
CA TYR A 190 -19.82 9.62 1.48
C TYR A 190 -21.18 10.27 1.75
N THR A 191 -21.18 11.32 2.54
CA THR A 191 -22.31 12.23 2.77
C THR A 191 -21.83 13.67 2.67
N PRO A 192 -22.69 14.68 2.53
CA PRO A 192 -22.26 16.08 2.50
C PRO A 192 -21.42 16.51 3.70
N ASP A 193 -21.61 15.86 4.85
CA ASP A 193 -20.97 16.26 6.10
C ASP A 193 -19.80 15.34 6.48
N LYS A 194 -19.64 14.17 5.82
CA LYS A 194 -18.71 13.14 6.27
C LYS A 194 -18.30 12.18 5.16
N CYS A 195 -17.02 11.86 5.11
CA CYS A 195 -16.47 10.76 4.32
C CYS A 195 -15.88 9.69 5.27
N GLU A 196 -16.46 8.50 5.28
CA GLU A 196 -15.95 7.36 6.05
C GLU A 196 -15.32 6.35 5.08
N VAL A 197 -14.10 5.90 5.40
CA VAL A 197 -13.37 4.94 4.56
C VAL A 197 -12.91 3.78 5.42
N TRP A 198 -13.27 2.56 5.02
CA TRP A 198 -12.75 1.31 5.57
C TRP A 198 -11.82 0.69 4.53
N THR A 199 -10.56 0.55 4.89
CA THR A 199 -9.55 -0.02 4.01
C THR A 199 -8.44 -0.67 4.81
N SER A 200 -7.90 -1.78 4.28
CA SER A 200 -6.66 -2.36 4.79
C SER A 200 -5.48 -1.60 4.18
N THR A 201 -4.59 -1.09 5.02
CA THR A 201 -3.39 -0.35 4.57
C THR A 201 -2.27 -0.44 5.58
N GLN A 202 -1.03 -0.41 5.10
CA GLN A 202 0.17 -0.22 5.93
C GLN A 202 0.57 1.26 6.03
N ASN A 203 -0.11 2.15 5.28
CA ASN A 203 0.14 3.58 5.27
C ASN A 203 -1.17 4.35 5.47
N GLY A 204 -1.57 4.52 6.73
CA GLY A 204 -2.80 5.22 7.10
C GLY A 204 -2.82 6.69 6.68
N GLU A 205 -1.67 7.37 6.70
CA GLU A 205 -1.56 8.77 6.28
C GLU A 205 -1.85 8.94 4.79
N ALA A 206 -1.29 8.07 3.95
CA ALA A 206 -1.54 8.11 2.51
C ALA A 206 -3.01 7.79 2.19
N ALA A 207 -3.61 6.81 2.87
CA ALA A 207 -5.02 6.49 2.72
C ALA A 207 -5.93 7.67 3.12
N TYR A 208 -5.62 8.33 4.23
CA TYR A 208 -6.34 9.53 4.68
C TYR A 208 -6.19 10.69 3.67
N ALA A 209 -4.96 10.95 3.20
CA ALA A 209 -4.72 12.01 2.21
C ALA A 209 -5.48 11.74 0.89
N ALA A 210 -5.53 10.49 0.42
CA ALA A 210 -6.29 10.11 -0.76
C ALA A 210 -7.80 10.32 -0.56
N ALA A 211 -8.34 9.94 0.60
CA ALA A 211 -9.74 10.16 0.94
C ALA A 211 -10.09 11.66 1.00
N LEU A 212 -9.22 12.47 1.60
CA LEU A 212 -9.39 13.92 1.71
C LEU A 212 -9.34 14.61 0.34
N ALA A 213 -8.46 14.16 -0.56
CA ALA A 213 -8.34 14.73 -1.90
C ALA A 213 -9.55 14.41 -2.79
N ALA A 214 -10.27 13.31 -2.50
CA ALA A 214 -11.42 12.85 -3.27
C ALA A 214 -12.77 13.33 -2.71
N SER A 215 -12.82 13.87 -1.48
CA SER A 215 -14.01 14.37 -0.82
C SER A 215 -14.12 15.90 -0.96
#